data_36a9db7678293a1162fa4c643a22de63
#
_entry.id   36a9db7678293a1162fa4c643a22de63
#
_cell.length_a   1.000
_cell.length_b   1.000
_cell.length_c   1.000
_cell.angle_alpha   90.00
_cell.angle_beta   90.00
_cell.angle_gamma   90.00
#
_symmetry.space_group_name_H-M   'P 1'
#
loop_
_entity.id
_entity.type
_entity.pdbx_description
1 polymer ?
#
loop_
_entity_poly.entity_id
_entity_poly.type
_entity_poly.pdbx_seq_one_letter_code
_entity_poly.pdbx_strand_id
1 'polypeptide(L)'
;MADKILEMFFDLDRWTKAIAKGVGKDIRKDQLIHLASEHTRLAIASAMKHGEYEISPPHTAQIPKDNGEFRTVYVNEPIDRIILSIANDLLFDLMPEMVHPACKSYQTGIGCGKVVKEVSSRIANNSTTNTLGWKADLSKYFDSVPLMFIDEAFDKVEAKHGHSVVIDVLRKYYHNDLYFDENNKLQRIFQSLKQGCAVASWLADVLLYDLDAELTALGEFYTRYSDDMLYIGEKYEQAMTILENRLAEKSMHLNPKKVEYLTSDRWFKFLGYSIKGSDISLSQSRIKTFQREIERRTIRNPRTSLHKAINSVNRYLYKGDGEHSWATQILPVCNVRTDINELNKFVMDCLRAVKTGKRKVGGLGYVRNKSDGCIVRGRGRNVKANREKMPGDIDGYMTIGCMQKALLTSRAVYNTLVASL
;
A
#
# COMPACT_ATOMS: atom_id res chain seq x y z
N MET A 1 29.50 16.64 22.16
CA MET A 1 28.07 17.01 22.29
C MET A 1 27.28 15.74 22.51
N ALA A 2 26.16 15.79 23.24
CA ALA A 2 25.31 14.64 23.39
C ALA A 2 24.65 14.29 22.03
N ASP A 3 24.57 13.01 21.70
CA ASP A 3 23.88 12.55 20.49
C ASP A 3 22.36 12.54 20.77
N LYS A 4 21.70 13.66 20.42
CA LYS A 4 20.26 13.86 20.64
C LYS A 4 19.39 12.88 19.83
N ILE A 5 19.83 12.51 18.64
CA ILE A 5 19.11 11.52 17.81
C ILE A 5 19.11 10.18 18.51
N LEU A 6 20.25 9.75 19.06
CA LEU A 6 20.36 8.51 19.81
C LEU A 6 19.46 8.51 21.06
N GLU A 7 19.42 9.63 21.81
CA GLU A 7 18.54 9.76 22.97
C GLU A 7 17.06 9.61 22.59
N MET A 8 16.62 10.32 21.53
CA MET A 8 15.26 10.21 21.00
C MET A 8 14.95 8.82 20.44
N PHE A 9 15.93 8.16 19.83
CA PHE A 9 15.78 6.81 19.28
C PHE A 9 15.50 5.78 20.38
N PHE A 10 16.12 5.90 21.55
CA PHE A 10 15.95 4.99 22.68
C PHE A 10 14.84 5.40 23.65
N ASP A 11 14.02 6.40 23.31
CA ASP A 11 12.81 6.74 24.05
C ASP A 11 11.86 5.54 24.18
N LEU A 12 11.37 5.28 25.41
CA LEU A 12 10.54 4.11 25.72
C LEU A 12 9.24 4.08 24.92
N ASP A 13 8.62 5.25 24.70
CA ASP A 13 7.35 5.33 23.98
C ASP A 13 7.52 4.94 22.50
N ARG A 14 8.65 5.30 21.87
CA ARG A 14 8.97 4.90 20.49
C ARG A 14 9.12 3.36 20.39
N TRP A 15 9.85 2.77 21.31
CA TRP A 15 10.03 1.32 21.36
C TRP A 15 8.69 0.59 21.58
N THR A 16 7.89 1.07 22.54
CA THR A 16 6.57 0.51 22.82
C THR A 16 5.64 0.61 21.60
N LYS A 17 5.63 1.75 20.89
CA LYS A 17 4.85 1.94 19.66
C LYS A 17 5.30 1.01 18.53
N ALA A 18 6.60 0.88 18.30
CA ALA A 18 7.14 -0.01 17.27
C ALA A 18 6.76 -1.48 17.51
N ILE A 19 6.84 -1.92 18.76
CA ILE A 19 6.44 -3.27 19.18
C ILE A 19 4.92 -3.46 19.00
N ALA A 20 4.11 -2.48 19.40
CA ALA A 20 2.65 -2.53 19.28
C ALA A 20 2.16 -2.53 17.81
N LYS A 21 2.88 -1.88 16.90
CA LYS A 21 2.60 -1.92 15.45
C LYS A 21 2.71 -3.34 14.86
N GLY A 22 3.19 -4.30 15.63
CA GLY A 22 3.32 -5.68 15.18
C GLY A 22 4.38 -5.86 14.10
N VAL A 23 5.49 -5.13 14.22
CA VAL A 23 6.71 -5.25 13.39
C VAL A 23 7.30 -6.67 13.45
N GLY A 24 6.60 -7.57 14.00
CA GLY A 24 6.98 -8.96 14.14
C GLY A 24 5.79 -9.81 14.48
N LYS A 25 4.81 -9.95 13.57
CA LYS A 25 3.75 -10.98 13.72
C LYS A 25 4.32 -12.40 13.85
N ASP A 26 5.55 -12.57 13.45
CA ASP A 26 6.38 -13.77 13.54
C ASP A 26 7.29 -13.81 14.80
N ILE A 27 7.36 -12.72 15.57
CA ILE A 27 8.10 -12.69 16.85
C ILE A 27 7.15 -13.13 17.96
N ARG A 28 7.59 -14.08 18.78
CA ARG A 28 6.81 -14.52 19.94
C ARG A 28 6.69 -13.41 20.98
N LYS A 29 5.59 -13.41 21.72
CA LYS A 29 5.30 -12.38 22.72
C LYS A 29 6.38 -12.25 23.79
N ASP A 30 6.97 -13.37 24.23
CA ASP A 30 8.07 -13.40 25.19
C ASP A 30 9.34 -12.73 24.65
N GLN A 31 9.64 -12.93 23.36
CA GLN A 31 10.74 -12.26 22.68
C GLN A 31 10.50 -10.75 22.57
N LEU A 32 9.27 -10.33 22.24
CA LEU A 32 8.91 -8.91 22.19
C LEU A 32 9.09 -8.21 23.54
N ILE A 33 8.70 -8.87 24.65
CA ILE A 33 8.89 -8.36 26.01
C ILE A 33 10.38 -8.22 26.32
N HIS A 34 11.18 -9.21 25.95
CA HIS A 34 12.64 -9.15 26.14
C HIS A 34 13.27 -7.99 25.35
N LEU A 35 12.89 -7.83 24.09
CA LEU A 35 13.38 -6.73 23.23
C LEU A 35 12.98 -5.35 23.77
N ALA A 36 11.83 -5.23 24.44
CA ALA A 36 11.38 -3.98 25.06
C ALA A 36 12.06 -3.70 26.41
N SER A 37 12.77 -4.66 26.98
CA SER A 37 13.40 -4.49 28.29
C SER A 37 14.46 -3.37 28.28
N GLU A 38 14.58 -2.67 29.38
CA GLU A 38 15.59 -1.62 29.55
C GLU A 38 17.01 -2.15 29.32
N HIS A 39 17.29 -3.34 29.86
CA HIS A 39 18.60 -3.98 29.70
C HIS A 39 18.96 -4.17 28.21
N THR A 40 18.04 -4.70 27.41
CA THR A 40 18.28 -4.89 25.95
C THR A 40 18.46 -3.56 25.22
N ARG A 41 17.63 -2.56 25.55
CA ARG A 41 17.74 -1.22 24.96
C ARG A 41 19.08 -0.56 25.28
N LEU A 42 19.52 -0.63 26.53
CA LEU A 42 20.82 -0.09 26.96
C LEU A 42 22.01 -0.84 26.33
N ALA A 43 21.92 -2.16 26.19
CA ALA A 43 22.94 -2.95 25.50
C ALA A 43 23.09 -2.56 24.04
N ILE A 44 21.96 -2.40 23.31
CA ILE A 44 21.96 -1.94 21.91
C ILE A 44 22.50 -0.52 21.81
N ALA A 45 22.10 0.40 22.71
CA ALA A 45 22.60 1.76 22.74
C ALA A 45 24.10 1.82 22.96
N SER A 46 24.62 0.98 23.86
CA SER A 46 26.06 0.85 24.09
C SER A 46 26.78 0.32 22.86
N ALA A 47 26.28 -0.75 22.24
CA ALA A 47 26.86 -1.31 21.03
C ALA A 47 26.89 -0.29 19.88
N MET A 48 25.82 0.52 19.68
CA MET A 48 25.80 1.60 18.69
C MET A 48 26.87 2.66 18.98
N LYS A 49 26.98 3.11 20.25
CA LYS A 49 27.99 4.11 20.65
C LYS A 49 29.43 3.66 20.40
N HIS A 50 29.70 2.37 20.55
CA HIS A 50 31.02 1.81 20.28
C HIS A 50 31.24 1.38 18.82
N GLY A 51 30.24 1.58 17.95
CA GLY A 51 30.31 1.20 16.54
C GLY A 51 30.25 -0.31 16.28
N GLU A 52 29.85 -1.09 17.31
CA GLU A 52 29.77 -2.55 17.32
C GLU A 52 28.40 -3.08 16.82
N TYR A 53 27.39 -2.19 16.71
CA TYR A 53 26.07 -2.57 16.21
C TYR A 53 26.02 -2.45 14.70
N GLU A 54 25.68 -3.55 14.04
CA GLU A 54 25.44 -3.59 12.60
C GLU A 54 24.10 -4.29 12.33
N ILE A 55 23.30 -3.74 11.41
CA ILE A 55 22.09 -4.39 10.94
C ILE A 55 22.49 -5.58 10.07
N SER A 56 21.96 -6.74 10.39
CA SER A 56 22.25 -7.99 9.70
C SER A 56 21.80 -7.94 8.23
N PRO A 57 22.51 -8.64 7.30
CA PRO A 57 22.04 -8.81 5.94
C PRO A 57 20.61 -9.35 5.91
N PRO A 58 19.69 -8.74 5.12
CA PRO A 58 18.31 -9.18 5.08
C PRO A 58 18.15 -10.49 4.29
N HIS A 59 17.07 -11.23 4.57
CA HIS A 59 16.63 -12.35 3.75
C HIS A 59 15.72 -11.86 2.62
N THR A 60 15.80 -12.51 1.46
CA THR A 60 14.86 -12.23 0.37
C THR A 60 13.58 -13.04 0.49
N ALA A 61 12.47 -12.42 0.13
CA ALA A 61 11.18 -13.10 -0.05
C ALA A 61 10.52 -12.62 -1.36
N GLN A 62 9.82 -13.53 -2.04
CA GLN A 62 9.14 -13.24 -3.29
C GLN A 62 7.65 -13.00 -3.06
N ILE A 63 7.18 -11.80 -3.37
CA ILE A 63 5.76 -11.44 -3.29
C ILE A 63 5.17 -11.45 -4.70
N PRO A 64 4.11 -12.24 -4.97
CA PRO A 64 3.49 -12.27 -6.29
C PRO A 64 2.80 -10.94 -6.60
N LYS A 65 3.05 -10.41 -7.81
CA LYS A 65 2.35 -9.26 -8.37
C LYS A 65 1.06 -9.70 -9.09
N ASP A 66 0.16 -8.73 -9.33
CA ASP A 66 -1.11 -8.97 -10.03
C ASP A 66 -0.93 -9.47 -11.48
N ASN A 67 0.20 -9.19 -12.12
CA ASN A 67 0.55 -9.58 -13.49
C ASN A 67 1.23 -10.97 -13.60
N GLY A 68 1.41 -11.66 -12.47
CA GLY A 68 2.08 -12.96 -12.42
C GLY A 68 3.59 -12.92 -12.24
N GLU A 69 4.20 -11.73 -12.26
CA GLU A 69 5.59 -11.54 -11.89
C GLU A 69 5.76 -11.58 -10.37
N PHE A 70 7.00 -11.72 -9.91
CA PHE A 70 7.33 -11.61 -8.50
C PHE A 70 8.03 -10.29 -8.21
N ARG A 71 7.87 -9.83 -6.97
CA ARG A 71 8.59 -8.70 -6.39
C ARG A 71 9.48 -9.25 -5.29
N THR A 72 10.77 -9.01 -5.40
CA THR A 72 11.71 -9.31 -4.32
C THR A 72 11.57 -8.27 -3.22
N VAL A 73 11.41 -8.71 -1.99
CA VAL A 73 11.44 -7.85 -0.80
C VAL A 73 12.53 -8.34 0.15
N TYR A 74 13.09 -7.41 0.89
CA TYR A 74 14.16 -7.66 1.86
C TYR A 74 13.58 -7.67 3.27
N VAL A 75 13.69 -8.78 3.96
CA VAL A 75 13.12 -9.02 5.30
C VAL A 75 14.28 -9.11 6.28
N ASN A 76 14.42 -8.10 7.11
CA ASN A 76 15.44 -8.06 8.15
C ASN A 76 15.10 -8.99 9.32
N GLU A 77 16.10 -9.29 10.13
CA GLU A 77 15.95 -10.00 11.39
C GLU A 77 14.98 -9.25 12.34
N PRO A 78 14.28 -9.95 13.25
CA PRO A 78 13.23 -9.36 14.07
C PRO A 78 13.65 -8.09 14.83
N ILE A 79 14.83 -8.09 15.45
CA ILE A 79 15.32 -6.92 16.17
C ILE A 79 15.64 -5.76 15.22
N ASP A 80 16.26 -6.04 14.08
CA ASP A 80 16.61 -5.05 13.08
C ASP A 80 15.36 -4.40 12.47
N ARG A 81 14.26 -5.17 12.30
CA ARG A 81 12.96 -4.62 11.88
C ARG A 81 12.40 -3.60 12.88
N ILE A 82 12.54 -3.87 14.19
CA ILE A 82 12.14 -2.92 15.23
C ILE A 82 12.99 -1.66 15.15
N ILE A 83 14.31 -1.81 15.08
CA ILE A 83 15.26 -0.70 14.96
C ILE A 83 14.98 0.15 13.72
N LEU A 84 14.82 -0.48 12.55
CA LEU A 84 14.50 0.20 11.31
C LEU A 84 13.13 0.88 11.33
N SER A 85 12.14 0.31 12.04
CA SER A 85 10.83 0.95 12.22
C SER A 85 10.91 2.18 13.12
N ILE A 86 11.67 2.12 14.21
CA ILE A 86 11.91 3.26 15.10
C ILE A 86 12.68 4.37 14.36
N ALA A 87 13.71 3.99 13.59
CA ALA A 87 14.48 4.92 12.79
C ALA A 87 13.62 5.64 11.76
N ASN A 88 12.75 4.90 11.06
CA ASN A 88 11.82 5.48 10.10
C ASN A 88 10.88 6.52 10.73
N ASP A 89 10.22 6.15 11.83
CA ASP A 89 9.30 7.05 12.53
C ASP A 89 10.06 8.28 13.06
N LEU A 90 11.27 8.09 13.56
CA LEU A 90 12.12 9.19 14.04
C LEU A 90 12.54 10.14 12.91
N LEU A 91 12.94 9.62 11.75
CA LEU A 91 13.31 10.43 10.59
C LEU A 91 12.15 11.30 10.08
N PHE A 92 10.93 10.74 10.03
CA PHE A 92 9.72 11.53 9.70
C PHE A 92 9.46 12.64 10.73
N ASP A 93 9.70 12.39 12.03
CA ASP A 93 9.51 13.40 13.08
C ASP A 93 10.61 14.48 13.09
N LEU A 94 11.85 14.11 12.79
CA LEU A 94 13.00 15.04 12.78
C LEU A 94 13.00 15.96 11.54
N MET A 95 12.54 15.44 10.39
CA MET A 95 12.67 16.10 9.08
C MET A 95 11.32 16.18 8.34
N PRO A 96 10.24 16.68 8.98
CA PRO A 96 8.94 16.78 8.33
C PRO A 96 8.97 17.72 7.10
N GLU A 97 9.85 18.70 7.08
CA GLU A 97 10.04 19.63 5.98
C GLU A 97 10.69 19.00 4.73
N MET A 98 11.32 17.84 4.86
CA MET A 98 11.87 17.10 3.71
C MET A 98 10.81 16.33 2.95
N VAL A 99 9.59 16.20 3.48
CA VAL A 99 8.48 15.56 2.77
C VAL A 99 7.60 16.62 2.15
N HIS A 100 7.58 16.68 0.83
CA HIS A 100 6.79 17.69 0.12
C HIS A 100 5.29 17.44 0.30
N PRO A 101 4.44 18.49 0.47
CA PRO A 101 2.98 18.33 0.66
C PRO A 101 2.25 17.59 -0.48
N ALA A 102 2.79 17.59 -1.70
CA ALA A 102 2.26 16.82 -2.82
C ALA A 102 2.55 15.32 -2.71
N CYS A 103 3.56 14.91 -1.93
CA CYS A 103 3.82 13.52 -1.59
C CYS A 103 2.84 13.05 -0.52
N LYS A 104 2.02 12.05 -0.83
CA LYS A 104 0.94 11.55 0.03
C LYS A 104 1.20 10.15 0.60
N SER A 105 2.29 9.51 0.20
CA SER A 105 2.67 8.19 0.69
C SER A 105 3.14 8.24 2.13
N TYR A 106 2.96 7.14 2.83
CA TYR A 106 3.46 6.88 4.19
C TYR A 106 3.10 7.94 5.24
N GLN A 107 2.24 8.92 4.91
CA GLN A 107 1.80 9.99 5.79
C GLN A 107 0.66 9.52 6.71
N THR A 108 0.78 9.80 8.02
CA THR A 108 -0.28 9.47 8.99
C THR A 108 -1.60 10.14 8.62
N GLY A 109 -2.67 9.37 8.55
CA GLY A 109 -4.01 9.87 8.21
C GLY A 109 -4.26 10.15 6.72
N ILE A 110 -3.29 9.87 5.83
CA ILE A 110 -3.45 9.98 4.38
C ILE A 110 -3.38 8.59 3.75
N GLY A 111 -4.53 7.98 3.53
CA GLY A 111 -4.62 6.71 2.80
C GLY A 111 -4.93 6.91 1.32
N CYS A 112 -4.65 5.89 0.49
CA CYS A 112 -4.94 5.88 -0.96
C CYS A 112 -6.35 6.36 -1.32
N GLY A 113 -7.36 6.02 -0.49
CA GLY A 113 -8.75 6.43 -0.74
C GLY A 113 -8.98 7.94 -0.69
N LYS A 114 -8.26 8.66 0.20
CA LYS A 114 -8.34 10.12 0.29
C LYS A 114 -7.74 10.77 -0.97
N VAL A 115 -6.57 10.28 -1.39
CA VAL A 115 -5.89 10.78 -2.60
C VAL A 115 -6.73 10.50 -3.85
N VAL A 116 -7.32 9.32 -3.97
CA VAL A 116 -8.19 8.96 -5.11
C VAL A 116 -9.42 9.86 -5.19
N LYS A 117 -10.05 10.19 -4.05
CA LYS A 117 -11.19 11.13 -4.01
C LYS A 117 -10.77 12.54 -4.42
N GLU A 118 -9.61 13.00 -3.99
CA GLU A 118 -9.07 14.30 -4.38
C GLU A 118 -8.83 14.36 -5.89
N VAL A 119 -8.16 13.34 -6.46
CA VAL A 119 -7.93 13.21 -7.92
C VAL A 119 -9.24 13.20 -8.69
N SER A 120 -10.22 12.39 -8.28
CA SER A 120 -11.54 12.32 -8.92
C SER A 120 -12.25 13.67 -8.92
N SER A 121 -12.21 14.40 -7.79
CA SER A 121 -12.78 15.75 -7.70
C SER A 121 -12.11 16.74 -8.66
N ARG A 122 -10.79 16.67 -8.82
CA ARG A 122 -10.06 17.53 -9.76
C ARG A 122 -10.44 17.25 -11.21
N ILE A 123 -10.58 15.99 -11.58
CA ILE A 123 -10.98 15.60 -12.94
C ILE A 123 -12.45 15.96 -13.21
N ALA A 124 -13.35 15.75 -12.24
CA ALA A 124 -14.77 16.04 -12.40
C ALA A 124 -15.06 17.52 -12.69
N ASN A 125 -14.21 18.42 -12.20
CA ASN A 125 -14.33 19.86 -12.43
C ASN A 125 -13.85 20.29 -13.84
N ASN A 126 -13.25 19.39 -14.61
CA ASN A 126 -12.72 19.63 -15.96
C ASN A 126 -13.53 18.84 -17.00
N SER A 127 -14.58 19.43 -17.54
CA SER A 127 -15.47 18.79 -18.53
C SER A 127 -14.93 18.91 -19.97
N THR A 128 -13.74 18.40 -20.23
CA THR A 128 -13.14 18.42 -21.56
C THR A 128 -12.79 17.03 -22.04
N THR A 129 -12.92 16.79 -23.35
CA THR A 129 -12.44 15.56 -24.01
C THR A 129 -10.96 15.60 -24.35
N ASN A 130 -10.32 16.75 -24.17
CA ASN A 130 -8.89 16.94 -24.37
C ASN A 130 -8.08 16.30 -23.25
N THR A 131 -6.79 16.15 -23.48
CA THR A 131 -5.85 15.69 -22.45
C THR A 131 -5.89 16.63 -21.25
N LEU A 132 -6.14 16.08 -20.07
CA LEU A 132 -6.18 16.81 -18.80
C LEU A 132 -4.84 16.80 -18.08
N GLY A 133 -3.97 15.87 -18.39
CA GLY A 133 -2.73 15.63 -17.69
C GLY A 133 -2.19 14.22 -17.96
N TRP A 134 -1.38 13.75 -17.06
CA TRP A 134 -0.77 12.41 -17.15
C TRP A 134 -0.68 11.71 -15.80
N LYS A 135 -0.54 10.40 -15.89
CA LYS A 135 -0.12 9.51 -14.81
C LYS A 135 1.17 8.82 -15.23
N ALA A 136 2.12 8.72 -14.34
CA ALA A 136 3.42 8.07 -14.56
C ALA A 136 3.83 7.24 -13.35
N ASP A 137 4.72 6.27 -13.57
CA ASP A 137 5.27 5.38 -12.56
C ASP A 137 6.77 5.19 -12.85
N LEU A 138 7.57 5.16 -11.81
CA LEU A 138 9.02 4.99 -11.95
C LEU A 138 9.40 3.54 -12.23
N SER A 139 10.39 3.35 -13.07
CA SER A 139 10.94 2.03 -13.35
C SER A 139 11.83 1.58 -12.20
N LYS A 140 11.41 0.52 -11.50
CA LYS A 140 12.20 -0.09 -10.41
C LYS A 140 12.71 0.92 -9.36
N TYR A 141 11.87 1.88 -8.96
CA TYR A 141 12.26 2.97 -8.06
C TYR A 141 13.09 2.50 -6.87
N PHE A 142 12.60 1.50 -6.14
CA PHE A 142 13.28 0.98 -4.94
C PHE A 142 14.61 0.26 -5.22
N ASP A 143 14.89 -0.09 -6.48
CA ASP A 143 16.10 -0.82 -6.88
C ASP A 143 17.10 0.06 -7.63
N SER A 144 16.73 1.31 -8.01
CA SER A 144 17.51 2.14 -8.94
C SER A 144 18.08 3.43 -8.36
N VAL A 145 17.72 3.82 -7.13
CA VAL A 145 18.24 5.03 -6.50
C VAL A 145 19.73 4.87 -6.19
N PRO A 146 20.61 5.75 -6.71
CA PRO A 146 22.04 5.74 -6.37
C PRO A 146 22.27 6.05 -4.88
N LEU A 147 23.25 5.37 -4.26
CA LEU A 147 23.56 5.52 -2.83
C LEU A 147 23.91 6.96 -2.44
N MET A 148 24.54 7.72 -3.34
CA MET A 148 24.89 9.12 -3.07
C MET A 148 23.68 9.96 -2.65
N PHE A 149 22.51 9.75 -3.22
CA PHE A 149 21.29 10.49 -2.83
C PHE A 149 20.74 10.04 -1.48
N ILE A 150 20.96 8.77 -1.10
CA ILE A 150 20.65 8.26 0.24
C ILE A 150 21.57 8.94 1.27
N ASP A 151 22.87 9.01 0.96
CA ASP A 151 23.84 9.69 1.81
C ASP A 151 23.53 11.19 1.96
N GLU A 152 23.21 11.89 0.86
CA GLU A 152 22.78 13.28 0.90
C GLU A 152 21.54 13.51 1.79
N ALA A 153 20.59 12.57 1.78
CA ALA A 153 19.42 12.66 2.65
C ALA A 153 19.82 12.54 4.14
N PHE A 154 20.74 11.63 4.47
CA PHE A 154 21.28 11.50 5.83
C PHE A 154 22.16 12.69 6.22
N ASP A 155 22.97 13.25 5.29
CA ASP A 155 23.75 14.46 5.52
C ASP A 155 22.86 15.66 5.92
N LYS A 156 21.69 15.81 5.30
CA LYS A 156 20.72 16.86 5.66
C LYS A 156 20.19 16.66 7.09
N VAL A 157 19.97 15.42 7.53
CA VAL A 157 19.59 15.12 8.92
C VAL A 157 20.70 15.57 9.88
N GLU A 158 21.94 15.17 9.61
CA GLU A 158 23.08 15.49 10.47
C GLU A 158 23.45 16.97 10.44
N ALA A 159 23.28 17.66 9.31
CA ALA A 159 23.48 19.10 9.21
C ALA A 159 22.53 19.88 10.13
N LYS A 160 21.30 19.38 10.32
CA LYS A 160 20.28 20.04 11.18
C LYS A 160 20.39 19.64 12.64
N HIS A 161 20.64 18.36 12.93
CA HIS A 161 20.53 17.79 14.27
C HIS A 161 21.88 17.40 14.91
N GLY A 162 22.96 17.47 14.14
CA GLY A 162 24.29 17.02 14.52
C GLY A 162 24.51 15.54 14.17
N HIS A 163 25.79 15.13 14.22
CA HIS A 163 26.20 13.75 13.96
C HIS A 163 25.55 12.77 14.95
N SER A 164 25.18 11.58 14.44
CA SER A 164 24.55 10.53 15.23
C SER A 164 25.00 9.13 14.81
N VAL A 165 25.33 8.31 15.81
CA VAL A 165 25.65 6.90 15.59
C VAL A 165 24.46 6.08 15.03
N VAL A 166 23.21 6.56 15.20
CA VAL A 166 22.04 5.95 14.56
C VAL A 166 22.12 6.14 13.04
N ILE A 167 22.50 7.33 12.59
CA ILE A 167 22.68 7.61 11.16
C ILE A 167 23.85 6.81 10.59
N ASP A 168 24.95 6.66 11.34
CA ASP A 168 26.07 5.80 10.92
C ASP A 168 25.64 4.34 10.73
N VAL A 169 24.83 3.79 11.63
CA VAL A 169 24.26 2.44 11.48
C VAL A 169 23.42 2.32 10.23
N LEU A 170 22.58 3.33 9.91
CA LEU A 170 21.78 3.34 8.70
C LEU A 170 22.64 3.44 7.43
N ARG A 171 23.68 4.31 7.42
CA ARG A 171 24.62 4.38 6.28
C ARG A 171 25.30 3.04 6.04
N LYS A 172 25.88 2.43 7.08
CA LYS A 172 26.49 1.10 6.99
C LYS A 172 25.52 0.07 6.41
N TYR A 173 24.26 0.09 6.85
CA TYR A 173 23.24 -0.82 6.34
C TYR A 173 22.94 -0.63 4.86
N TYR A 174 22.81 0.63 4.39
CA TYR A 174 22.55 0.90 2.97
C TYR A 174 23.75 0.61 2.07
N HIS A 175 24.97 0.81 2.57
CA HIS A 175 26.21 0.46 1.87
C HIS A 175 26.55 -1.03 1.92
N ASN A 176 25.83 -1.84 2.69
CA ASN A 176 26.03 -3.29 2.75
C ASN A 176 25.20 -3.99 1.67
N ASP A 177 25.85 -4.51 0.63
CA ASP A 177 25.23 -5.22 -0.50
C ASP A 177 24.93 -6.70 -0.23
N LEU A 178 25.13 -7.18 0.99
CA LEU A 178 24.93 -8.58 1.36
C LEU A 178 23.44 -8.85 1.66
N TYR A 179 22.99 -10.04 1.26
CA TYR A 179 21.67 -10.57 1.59
C TYR A 179 21.66 -12.10 1.57
N PHE A 180 20.68 -12.72 2.23
CA PHE A 180 20.44 -14.16 2.15
C PHE A 180 19.36 -14.45 1.10
N ASP A 181 19.68 -15.35 0.17
CA ASP A 181 18.72 -15.82 -0.83
C ASP A 181 17.69 -16.82 -0.23
N GLU A 182 16.77 -17.31 -1.07
CA GLU A 182 15.73 -18.29 -0.67
C GLU A 182 16.30 -19.61 -0.12
N ASN A 183 17.55 -19.92 -0.42
CA ASN A 183 18.27 -21.09 0.06
C ASN A 183 19.15 -20.79 1.29
N ASN A 184 18.98 -19.63 1.90
CA ASN A 184 19.76 -19.16 3.04
C ASN A 184 21.27 -19.01 2.73
N LYS A 185 21.60 -18.76 1.46
CA LYS A 185 22.97 -18.55 0.98
C LYS A 185 23.27 -17.06 0.96
N LEU A 186 24.40 -16.65 1.53
CA LEU A 186 24.83 -15.26 1.50
C LEU A 186 25.23 -14.89 0.08
N GLN A 187 24.62 -13.85 -0.45
CA GLN A 187 24.79 -13.30 -1.79
C GLN A 187 25.18 -11.83 -1.70
N ARG A 188 25.70 -11.28 -2.81
CA ARG A 188 26.02 -9.85 -2.91
C ARG A 188 25.41 -9.27 -4.19
N ILE A 189 24.58 -8.24 -4.03
CA ILE A 189 24.03 -7.46 -5.14
C ILE A 189 23.68 -6.06 -4.63
N PHE A 190 23.83 -5.07 -5.46
CA PHE A 190 23.36 -3.71 -5.17
C PHE A 190 21.83 -3.71 -4.88
N GLN A 191 21.41 -3.15 -3.75
CA GLN A 191 20.05 -3.24 -3.25
C GLN A 191 19.33 -1.88 -3.09
N SER A 192 19.98 -0.76 -3.41
CA SER A 192 19.40 0.59 -3.32
C SER A 192 18.57 0.82 -2.03
N LEU A 193 17.26 1.14 -2.15
CA LEU A 193 16.36 1.41 -1.00
C LEU A 193 15.95 0.15 -0.21
N LYS A 194 16.31 -1.04 -0.64
CA LYS A 194 15.98 -2.33 0.02
C LYS A 194 14.48 -2.44 0.30
N GLN A 195 13.70 -2.68 -0.77
CA GLN A 195 12.24 -2.76 -0.68
C GLN A 195 11.79 -3.76 0.40
N GLY A 196 11.01 -3.28 1.39
CA GLY A 196 10.58 -4.04 2.58
C GLY A 196 11.24 -3.53 3.87
N CYS A 197 12.34 -2.79 3.78
CA CYS A 197 12.89 -2.03 4.89
C CYS A 197 11.98 -0.86 5.26
N ALA A 198 11.78 -0.62 6.56
CA ALA A 198 10.91 0.48 7.01
C ALA A 198 11.46 1.86 6.58
N VAL A 199 12.76 2.11 6.71
CA VAL A 199 13.41 3.39 6.37
C VAL A 199 13.31 3.72 4.87
N ALA A 200 13.13 2.71 4.02
CA ALA A 200 12.87 2.92 2.60
C ALA A 200 11.62 3.78 2.34
N SER A 201 10.66 3.82 3.28
CA SER A 201 9.45 4.66 3.17
C SER A 201 9.79 6.15 3.27
N TRP A 202 10.58 6.54 4.26
CA TRP A 202 11.04 7.92 4.42
C TRP A 202 11.92 8.34 3.25
N LEU A 203 12.92 7.52 2.89
CA LEU A 203 13.79 7.79 1.74
C LEU A 203 12.98 7.96 0.45
N ALA A 204 12.02 7.08 0.17
CA ALA A 204 11.18 7.18 -1.02
C ALA A 204 10.38 8.50 -1.09
N ASP A 205 10.04 9.08 0.06
CA ASP A 205 9.32 10.35 0.10
C ASP A 205 10.25 11.54 -0.08
N VAL A 206 11.42 11.56 0.58
CA VAL A 206 12.30 12.74 0.61
C VAL A 206 13.19 12.90 -0.62
N LEU A 207 13.55 11.80 -1.29
CA LEU A 207 14.49 11.82 -2.43
C LEU A 207 13.95 12.52 -3.68
N LEU A 208 12.64 12.70 -3.77
CA LEU A 208 11.97 13.37 -4.89
C LEU A 208 11.38 14.74 -4.50
N TYR A 209 11.81 15.30 -3.35
CA TYR A 209 11.30 16.58 -2.87
C TYR A 209 11.44 17.70 -3.91
N ASP A 210 12.62 17.84 -4.53
CA ASP A 210 12.89 18.91 -5.50
C ASP A 210 12.01 18.76 -6.75
N LEU A 211 11.78 17.53 -7.20
CA LEU A 211 10.85 17.24 -8.29
C LEU A 211 9.40 17.61 -7.91
N ASP A 212 8.96 17.21 -6.70
CA ASP A 212 7.61 17.54 -6.21
C ASP A 212 7.41 19.05 -6.11
N ALA A 213 8.44 19.79 -5.64
CA ALA A 213 8.39 21.25 -5.52
C ALA A 213 8.30 21.94 -6.90
N GLU A 214 9.09 21.50 -7.86
CA GLU A 214 9.10 22.07 -9.20
C GLU A 214 7.80 21.81 -9.97
N LEU A 215 7.26 20.60 -9.90
CA LEU A 215 5.96 20.27 -10.51
C LEU A 215 4.81 21.04 -9.85
N THR A 216 4.86 21.23 -8.54
CA THR A 216 3.86 22.03 -7.80
C THR A 216 3.96 23.52 -8.14
N ALA A 217 5.18 24.04 -8.39
CA ALA A 217 5.41 25.44 -8.76
C ALA A 217 4.78 25.83 -10.11
N LEU A 218 4.38 24.88 -10.95
CA LEU A 218 3.58 25.15 -12.17
C LEU A 218 2.19 25.73 -11.84
N GLY A 219 1.73 25.63 -10.58
CA GLY A 219 0.47 26.20 -10.10
C GLY A 219 -0.75 25.37 -10.41
N GLU A 220 -0.59 24.11 -10.85
CA GLU A 220 -1.65 23.18 -11.19
C GLU A 220 -1.67 21.98 -10.24
N PHE A 221 -2.55 21.00 -10.44
CA PHE A 221 -2.67 19.89 -9.52
C PHE A 221 -1.61 18.82 -9.80
N TYR A 222 -0.76 18.59 -8.84
CA TYR A 222 0.20 17.49 -8.82
C TYR A 222 0.07 16.70 -7.50
N THR A 223 0.18 15.39 -7.58
CA THR A 223 0.24 14.51 -6.41
C THR A 223 1.08 13.27 -6.71
N ARG A 224 1.81 12.82 -5.69
CA ARG A 224 2.65 11.62 -5.74
C ARG A 224 2.28 10.68 -4.59
N TYR A 225 2.30 9.39 -4.87
CA TYR A 225 2.19 8.34 -3.88
C TYR A 225 3.29 7.30 -4.11
N SER A 226 4.42 7.45 -3.42
CA SER A 226 5.66 6.70 -3.65
C SER A 226 6.17 6.90 -5.10
N ASP A 227 6.15 5.85 -5.92
CA ASP A 227 6.50 5.86 -7.35
C ASP A 227 5.35 6.21 -8.30
N ASP A 228 4.10 6.19 -7.82
CA ASP A 228 2.92 6.59 -8.60
C ASP A 228 2.74 8.12 -8.59
N MET A 229 2.87 8.77 -9.75
CA MET A 229 2.74 10.21 -9.94
C MET A 229 1.54 10.55 -10.79
N LEU A 230 0.90 11.69 -10.51
CA LEU A 230 -0.25 12.16 -11.28
C LEU A 230 -0.25 13.69 -11.35
N TYR A 231 -0.38 14.21 -12.57
CA TYR A 231 -0.49 15.64 -12.85
C TYR A 231 -1.77 15.94 -13.63
N ILE A 232 -2.49 16.98 -13.25
CA ILE A 232 -3.69 17.48 -13.94
C ILE A 232 -3.56 18.98 -14.12
N GLY A 233 -3.54 19.42 -15.39
CA GLY A 233 -3.45 20.81 -15.76
C GLY A 233 -3.07 21.01 -17.23
N GLU A 234 -3.20 22.24 -17.72
CA GLU A 234 -2.90 22.59 -19.10
C GLU A 234 -1.41 22.47 -19.44
N LYS A 235 -0.54 22.65 -18.44
CA LYS A 235 0.92 22.57 -18.58
C LYS A 235 1.48 21.15 -18.50
N TYR A 236 0.66 20.14 -18.83
CA TYR A 236 1.03 18.73 -18.66
C TYR A 236 2.26 18.31 -19.50
N GLU A 237 2.50 18.92 -20.66
CA GLU A 237 3.69 18.66 -21.49
C GLU A 237 4.95 19.23 -20.82
N GLN A 238 4.86 20.46 -20.32
CA GLN A 238 5.95 21.08 -19.54
C GLN A 238 6.26 20.26 -18.29
N ALA A 239 5.24 19.84 -17.57
CA ALA A 239 5.38 18.99 -16.39
C ALA A 239 6.05 17.65 -16.71
N MET A 240 5.73 17.03 -17.87
CA MET A 240 6.40 15.79 -18.30
C MET A 240 7.88 16.04 -18.60
N THR A 241 8.22 17.15 -19.28
CA THR A 241 9.61 17.52 -19.55
C THR A 241 10.41 17.73 -18.26
N ILE A 242 9.84 18.40 -17.26
CA ILE A 242 10.47 18.58 -15.94
C ILE A 242 10.70 17.21 -15.29
N LEU A 243 9.69 16.35 -15.30
CA LEU A 243 9.76 14.99 -14.73
C LEU A 243 10.91 14.19 -15.36
N GLU A 244 10.97 14.12 -16.68
CA GLU A 244 12.01 13.38 -17.41
C GLU A 244 13.42 13.91 -17.12
N ASN A 245 13.60 15.23 -17.13
CA ASN A 245 14.89 15.86 -16.87
C ASN A 245 15.38 15.60 -15.43
N ARG A 246 14.51 15.81 -14.44
CA ARG A 246 14.87 15.57 -13.02
C ARG A 246 15.16 14.11 -12.71
N LEU A 247 14.46 13.19 -13.33
CA LEU A 247 14.74 11.77 -13.19
C LEU A 247 16.08 11.40 -13.84
N ALA A 248 16.38 11.96 -15.02
CA ALA A 248 17.66 11.73 -15.69
C ALA A 248 18.85 12.24 -14.86
N GLU A 249 18.75 13.43 -14.23
CA GLU A 249 19.75 13.96 -13.29
C GLU A 249 20.04 13.00 -12.14
N LYS A 250 19.02 12.26 -11.69
CA LYS A 250 19.13 11.27 -10.61
C LYS A 250 19.40 9.84 -11.10
N SER A 251 19.72 9.66 -12.40
CA SER A 251 19.90 8.34 -13.02
C SER A 251 18.69 7.40 -12.85
N MET A 252 17.50 7.98 -12.74
CA MET A 252 16.23 7.27 -12.66
C MET A 252 15.44 7.41 -13.96
N HIS A 253 14.52 6.48 -14.21
CA HIS A 253 13.76 6.44 -15.45
C HIS A 253 12.29 6.17 -15.21
N LEU A 254 11.43 6.73 -16.09
CA LEU A 254 10.03 6.38 -16.17
C LEU A 254 9.86 4.95 -16.69
N ASN A 255 8.77 4.31 -16.30
CA ASN A 255 8.31 3.11 -16.95
C ASN A 255 7.44 3.49 -18.17
N PRO A 256 7.92 3.39 -19.42
CA PRO A 256 7.19 3.87 -20.59
C PRO A 256 5.82 3.20 -20.78
N LYS A 257 5.67 1.97 -20.28
CA LYS A 257 4.41 1.20 -20.34
C LYS A 257 3.36 1.67 -19.34
N LYS A 258 3.75 2.53 -18.40
CA LYS A 258 2.89 3.04 -17.32
C LYS A 258 2.67 4.55 -17.40
N VAL A 259 3.21 5.21 -18.39
CA VAL A 259 2.85 6.61 -18.72
C VAL A 259 1.53 6.57 -19.46
N GLU A 260 0.53 7.28 -18.93
CA GLU A 260 -0.82 7.34 -19.47
C GLU A 260 -1.31 8.78 -19.44
N TYR A 261 -1.67 9.33 -20.61
CA TYR A 261 -2.31 10.64 -20.71
C TYR A 261 -3.79 10.52 -20.36
N LEU A 262 -4.27 11.41 -19.51
CA LEU A 262 -5.59 11.33 -18.89
C LEU A 262 -6.59 12.21 -19.63
N THR A 263 -7.83 11.71 -19.74
CA THR A 263 -9.00 12.44 -20.22
C THR A 263 -10.18 12.22 -19.27
N SER A 264 -11.15 13.14 -19.23
CA SER A 264 -12.31 13.03 -18.33
C SER A 264 -13.27 11.90 -18.69
N ASP A 265 -13.28 11.49 -19.97
CA ASP A 265 -14.22 10.52 -20.55
C ASP A 265 -13.72 9.07 -20.48
N ARG A 266 -12.47 8.83 -20.06
CA ARG A 266 -11.86 7.49 -20.02
C ARG A 266 -11.55 7.04 -18.60
N TRP A 267 -11.68 5.74 -18.40
CA TRP A 267 -11.25 5.10 -17.16
C TRP A 267 -9.74 4.94 -17.13
N PHE A 268 -9.10 5.35 -16.03
CA PHE A 268 -7.72 5.04 -15.75
C PHE A 268 -7.57 4.43 -14.36
N LYS A 269 -6.47 3.70 -14.14
CA LYS A 269 -6.17 3.07 -12.85
C LYS A 269 -5.22 3.96 -12.04
N PHE A 270 -5.57 4.24 -10.77
CA PHE A 270 -4.68 4.91 -9.83
C PHE A 270 -4.87 4.33 -8.43
N LEU A 271 -3.77 3.99 -7.73
CA LEU A 271 -3.75 3.46 -6.36
C LEU A 271 -4.75 2.31 -6.10
N GLY A 272 -4.89 1.42 -7.07
CA GLY A 272 -5.80 0.26 -6.96
C GLY A 272 -7.27 0.57 -7.21
N TYR A 273 -7.61 1.78 -7.60
CA TYR A 273 -8.95 2.19 -8.04
C TYR A 273 -8.97 2.49 -9.52
N SER A 274 -10.15 2.58 -10.06
CA SER A 274 -10.43 3.05 -11.41
C SER A 274 -11.24 4.32 -11.31
N ILE A 275 -10.83 5.35 -12.02
CA ILE A 275 -11.41 6.70 -11.96
C ILE A 275 -11.84 7.11 -13.38
N LYS A 276 -13.02 7.72 -13.49
CA LYS A 276 -13.52 8.39 -14.68
C LYS A 276 -14.38 9.56 -14.26
N GLY A 277 -13.93 10.79 -14.50
CA GLY A 277 -14.61 11.97 -13.99
C GLY A 277 -14.83 11.86 -12.48
N SER A 278 -16.09 11.96 -12.04
CA SER A 278 -16.50 11.77 -10.64
C SER A 278 -16.65 10.32 -10.21
N ASP A 279 -16.62 9.38 -11.13
CA ASP A 279 -16.87 7.97 -10.85
C ASP A 279 -15.61 7.28 -10.35
N ILE A 280 -15.72 6.62 -9.20
CA ILE A 280 -14.66 5.84 -8.58
C ILE A 280 -15.14 4.40 -8.39
N SER A 281 -14.43 3.46 -8.98
CA SER A 281 -14.66 2.03 -8.84
C SER A 281 -13.36 1.30 -8.48
N LEU A 282 -13.44 -0.01 -8.27
CA LEU A 282 -12.28 -0.85 -8.03
C LEU A 282 -11.49 -1.08 -9.33
N SER A 283 -10.17 -1.14 -9.24
CA SER A 283 -9.36 -1.61 -10.36
C SER A 283 -9.61 -3.08 -10.66
N GLN A 284 -9.38 -3.50 -11.90
CA GLN A 284 -9.55 -4.90 -12.31
C GLN A 284 -8.70 -5.87 -11.48
N SER A 285 -7.49 -5.47 -11.09
CA SER A 285 -6.62 -6.27 -10.23
C SER A 285 -7.21 -6.46 -8.85
N ARG A 286 -7.77 -5.40 -8.26
CA ARG A 286 -8.42 -5.46 -6.94
C ARG A 286 -9.69 -6.30 -6.96
N ILE A 287 -10.48 -6.22 -8.04
CA ILE A 287 -11.65 -7.10 -8.25
C ILE A 287 -11.21 -8.57 -8.32
N LYS A 288 -10.17 -8.89 -9.09
CA LYS A 288 -9.64 -10.25 -9.18
C LYS A 288 -9.13 -10.78 -7.84
N THR A 289 -8.46 -9.95 -7.07
CA THR A 289 -7.99 -10.32 -5.72
C THR A 289 -9.16 -10.57 -4.78
N PHE A 290 -10.19 -9.71 -4.81
CA PHE A 290 -11.43 -9.91 -4.06
C PHE A 290 -12.08 -11.27 -4.41
N GLN A 291 -12.27 -11.54 -5.70
CA GLN A 291 -12.88 -12.78 -6.16
C GLN A 291 -12.11 -14.00 -5.70
N ARG A 292 -10.79 -14.01 -5.88
CA ARG A 292 -9.90 -15.10 -5.49
C ARG A 292 -9.98 -15.39 -3.99
N GLU A 293 -10.07 -14.33 -3.17
CA GLU A 293 -10.16 -14.46 -1.73
C GLU A 293 -11.53 -14.97 -1.27
N ILE A 294 -12.62 -14.51 -1.88
CA ILE A 294 -13.97 -15.05 -1.63
C ILE A 294 -14.05 -16.52 -2.04
N GLU A 295 -13.54 -16.89 -3.22
CA GLU A 295 -13.49 -18.28 -3.65
C GLU A 295 -12.68 -19.15 -2.68
N ARG A 296 -11.54 -18.69 -2.20
CA ARG A 296 -10.68 -19.39 -1.24
C ARG A 296 -11.42 -19.70 0.06
N ARG A 297 -12.24 -18.77 0.53
CA ARG A 297 -13.03 -18.89 1.76
C ARG A 297 -14.31 -19.74 1.59
N THR A 298 -14.73 -19.97 0.36
CA THR A 298 -15.99 -20.63 0.01
C THR A 298 -15.79 -21.87 -0.85
N ILE A 299 -15.89 -21.73 -2.16
CA ILE A 299 -15.95 -22.85 -3.12
C ILE A 299 -14.65 -23.65 -3.24
N ARG A 300 -13.50 -23.02 -3.03
CA ARG A 300 -12.18 -23.68 -3.05
C ARG A 300 -11.81 -24.37 -1.74
N ASN A 301 -12.62 -24.21 -0.68
CA ASN A 301 -12.43 -24.93 0.57
C ASN A 301 -13.40 -26.10 0.67
N PRO A 302 -13.01 -27.33 0.28
CA PRO A 302 -13.92 -28.49 0.21
C PRO A 302 -14.48 -28.93 1.56
N ARG A 303 -13.81 -28.56 2.67
CA ARG A 303 -14.21 -28.95 4.03
C ARG A 303 -15.03 -27.86 4.74
N THR A 304 -15.30 -26.72 4.10
CA THR A 304 -16.08 -25.66 4.73
C THR A 304 -17.58 -25.97 4.71
N SER A 305 -18.25 -25.79 5.84
CA SER A 305 -19.71 -25.72 5.90
C SER A 305 -20.20 -24.33 5.51
N LEU A 306 -21.51 -24.19 5.18
CA LEU A 306 -22.08 -22.89 4.86
C LEU A 306 -21.87 -21.87 5.98
N HIS A 307 -22.12 -22.26 7.23
CA HIS A 307 -21.93 -21.39 8.40
C HIS A 307 -20.48 -20.90 8.53
N LYS A 308 -19.50 -21.80 8.41
CA LYS A 308 -18.06 -21.42 8.43
C LYS A 308 -17.68 -20.50 7.27
N ALA A 309 -18.25 -20.73 6.08
CA ALA A 309 -18.03 -19.89 4.91
C ALA A 309 -18.58 -18.47 5.13
N ILE A 310 -19.83 -18.33 5.63
CA ILE A 310 -20.45 -17.05 5.96
C ILE A 310 -19.61 -16.28 6.95
N ASN A 311 -19.22 -16.88 8.07
CA ASN A 311 -18.39 -16.23 9.10
C ASN A 311 -17.03 -15.79 8.56
N SER A 312 -16.39 -16.65 7.74
CA SER A 312 -15.09 -16.32 7.14
C SER A 312 -15.18 -15.15 6.16
N VAL A 313 -16.26 -15.09 5.37
CA VAL A 313 -16.52 -13.99 4.41
C VAL A 313 -16.85 -12.69 5.16
N ASN A 314 -17.75 -12.74 6.13
CA ASN A 314 -18.13 -11.59 6.94
C ASN A 314 -16.90 -11.00 7.65
N ARG A 315 -16.06 -11.83 8.28
CA ARG A 315 -14.81 -11.38 8.92
C ARG A 315 -13.88 -10.71 7.92
N TYR A 316 -13.69 -11.30 6.74
CA TYR A 316 -12.83 -10.71 5.71
C TYR A 316 -13.31 -9.33 5.25
N LEU A 317 -14.61 -9.20 5.01
CA LEU A 317 -15.19 -7.97 4.47
C LEU A 317 -15.29 -6.85 5.51
N TYR A 318 -15.64 -7.17 6.76
CA TYR A 318 -16.06 -6.17 7.74
C TYR A 318 -15.15 -6.04 8.94
N LYS A 319 -14.50 -7.12 9.37
CA LYS A 319 -13.58 -7.10 10.51
C LYS A 319 -12.14 -6.95 10.06
N GLY A 320 -11.76 -7.62 8.96
CA GLY A 320 -10.40 -7.61 8.43
C GLY A 320 -9.40 -8.07 9.48
N ASP A 321 -8.35 -7.29 9.64
CA ASP A 321 -7.31 -7.42 10.65
C ASP A 321 -7.45 -6.42 11.83
N GLY A 322 -8.64 -5.83 11.99
CA GLY A 322 -8.98 -4.86 13.03
C GLY A 322 -9.31 -3.50 12.42
N GLU A 323 -8.32 -2.65 12.17
CA GLU A 323 -8.54 -1.32 11.62
C GLU A 323 -8.75 -1.30 10.10
N HIS A 324 -8.20 -2.30 9.40
CA HIS A 324 -8.19 -2.40 7.94
C HIS A 324 -9.18 -3.45 7.44
N SER A 325 -10.34 -3.01 6.99
CA SER A 325 -11.30 -3.88 6.33
C SER A 325 -11.78 -3.33 5.00
N TRP A 326 -12.35 -4.17 4.17
CA TRP A 326 -12.99 -3.75 2.92
C TRP A 326 -14.05 -2.68 3.16
N ALA A 327 -14.87 -2.87 4.20
CA ALA A 327 -15.96 -1.96 4.53
C ALA A 327 -15.49 -0.59 5.05
N THR A 328 -14.36 -0.53 5.77
CA THR A 328 -13.90 0.73 6.37
C THR A 328 -12.96 1.53 5.48
N GLN A 329 -12.18 0.86 4.61
CA GLN A 329 -11.16 1.54 3.83
C GLN A 329 -11.37 1.53 2.33
N ILE A 330 -11.92 0.46 1.77
CA ILE A 330 -11.99 0.28 0.32
C ILE A 330 -13.36 0.71 -0.22
N LEU A 331 -14.42 0.10 0.28
CA LEU A 331 -15.78 0.34 -0.22
C LEU A 331 -16.28 1.79 -0.06
N PRO A 332 -15.94 2.53 1.00
CA PRO A 332 -16.39 3.94 1.14
C PRO A 332 -15.76 4.91 0.14
N VAL A 333 -14.74 4.48 -0.58
CA VAL A 333 -14.10 5.28 -1.65
C VAL A 333 -14.88 5.14 -2.96
N CYS A 334 -15.46 3.97 -3.22
CA CYS A 334 -16.19 3.67 -4.44
C CYS A 334 -17.60 4.26 -4.41
N ASN A 335 -17.99 4.93 -5.51
CA ASN A 335 -19.35 5.50 -5.67
C ASN A 335 -20.16 4.85 -6.81
N VAL A 336 -19.54 3.98 -7.62
CA VAL A 336 -20.23 3.23 -8.67
C VAL A 336 -21.00 2.06 -8.05
N ARG A 337 -22.28 2.28 -7.72
CA ARG A 337 -23.13 1.31 -7.00
C ARG A 337 -23.34 0.00 -7.76
N THR A 338 -23.39 0.05 -9.07
CA THR A 338 -23.54 -1.16 -9.91
C THR A 338 -22.41 -2.16 -9.68
N ASP A 339 -21.17 -1.69 -9.59
CA ASP A 339 -20.01 -2.54 -9.37
C ASP A 339 -20.03 -3.18 -7.98
N ILE A 340 -20.40 -2.40 -6.96
CA ILE A 340 -20.56 -2.89 -5.59
C ILE A 340 -21.65 -3.95 -5.49
N ASN A 341 -22.80 -3.75 -6.17
CA ASN A 341 -23.87 -4.73 -6.22
C ASN A 341 -23.44 -6.03 -6.92
N GLU A 342 -22.62 -5.93 -7.96
CA GLU A 342 -22.11 -7.13 -8.64
C GLU A 342 -21.11 -7.90 -7.78
N LEU A 343 -20.25 -7.22 -7.00
CA LEU A 343 -19.41 -7.88 -6.00
C LEU A 343 -20.25 -8.64 -4.97
N ASN A 344 -21.32 -7.98 -4.47
CA ASN A 344 -22.23 -8.62 -3.54
C ASN A 344 -22.92 -9.85 -4.13
N LYS A 345 -23.40 -9.78 -5.37
CA LYS A 345 -23.97 -10.93 -6.09
C LYS A 345 -22.96 -12.07 -6.23
N PHE A 346 -21.70 -11.77 -6.49
CA PHE A 346 -20.65 -12.78 -6.57
C PHE A 346 -20.46 -13.52 -5.23
N VAL A 347 -20.43 -12.79 -4.11
CA VAL A 347 -20.34 -13.38 -2.76
C VAL A 347 -21.53 -14.32 -2.53
N MET A 348 -22.74 -13.84 -2.81
CA MET A 348 -23.98 -14.63 -2.68
C MET A 348 -23.94 -15.90 -3.51
N ASP A 349 -23.47 -15.80 -4.77
CA ASP A 349 -23.37 -16.95 -5.67
C ASP A 349 -22.35 -18.00 -5.16
N CYS A 350 -21.23 -17.54 -4.59
CA CYS A 350 -20.25 -18.41 -3.94
C CYS A 350 -20.84 -19.13 -2.72
N LEU A 351 -21.58 -18.44 -1.87
CA LEU A 351 -22.24 -19.03 -0.69
C LEU A 351 -23.35 -20.03 -1.10
N ARG A 352 -24.14 -19.72 -2.12
CA ARG A 352 -25.14 -20.64 -2.69
C ARG A 352 -24.48 -21.89 -3.25
N ALA A 353 -23.34 -21.76 -3.92
CA ALA A 353 -22.58 -22.90 -4.43
C ALA A 353 -22.08 -23.81 -3.31
N VAL A 354 -21.68 -23.25 -2.16
CA VAL A 354 -21.34 -24.04 -0.97
C VAL A 354 -22.58 -24.78 -0.44
N LYS A 355 -23.72 -24.07 -0.30
CA LYS A 355 -24.98 -24.65 0.22
C LYS A 355 -25.50 -25.78 -0.67
N THR A 356 -25.44 -25.66 -1.98
CA THR A 356 -25.92 -26.66 -2.94
C THR A 356 -24.93 -27.79 -3.23
N GLY A 357 -23.69 -27.69 -2.72
CA GLY A 357 -22.60 -28.61 -3.05
C GLY A 357 -22.04 -28.48 -4.47
N LYS A 358 -22.65 -27.66 -5.31
CA LYS A 358 -22.21 -27.37 -6.68
C LYS A 358 -21.18 -26.25 -6.70
N ARG A 359 -19.97 -26.52 -6.27
CA ARG A 359 -18.89 -25.56 -6.04
C ARG A 359 -18.29 -24.94 -7.33
N LYS A 360 -19.14 -24.67 -8.33
CA LYS A 360 -18.75 -23.97 -9.57
C LYS A 360 -19.57 -22.69 -9.71
N VAL A 361 -18.89 -21.57 -9.62
CA VAL A 361 -19.44 -20.25 -9.88
C VAL A 361 -18.67 -19.67 -11.07
N GLY A 362 -19.40 -19.19 -12.07
CA GLY A 362 -18.78 -18.42 -13.14
C GLY A 362 -18.18 -17.16 -12.54
N GLY A 363 -16.93 -16.86 -12.88
CA GLY A 363 -16.29 -15.64 -12.41
C GLY A 363 -17.06 -14.40 -12.86
N LEU A 364 -17.08 -13.36 -12.03
CA LEU A 364 -17.45 -12.03 -12.48
C LEU A 364 -16.37 -11.54 -13.45
N GLY A 365 -16.59 -11.79 -14.73
CA GLY A 365 -15.76 -11.20 -15.76
C GLY A 365 -16.11 -9.74 -15.93
N TYR A 366 -15.69 -8.85 -15.05
CA TYR A 366 -15.62 -7.46 -15.42
C TYR A 366 -14.43 -7.28 -16.35
N VAL A 367 -14.74 -7.03 -17.60
CA VAL A 367 -13.76 -6.65 -18.60
C VAL A 367 -14.02 -5.18 -18.92
N ARG A 368 -13.00 -4.33 -18.82
CA ARG A 368 -13.10 -3.00 -19.41
C ARG A 368 -13.14 -3.16 -20.90
N ASN A 369 -14.19 -2.66 -21.50
CA ASN A 369 -14.25 -2.52 -22.94
C ASN A 369 -13.16 -1.56 -23.39
N LYS A 370 -12.31 -1.99 -24.33
CA LYS A 370 -11.20 -1.18 -24.83
C LYS A 370 -11.68 0.03 -25.65
N SER A 371 -12.90 -0.01 -26.17
CA SER A 371 -13.42 1.06 -27.06
C SER A 371 -14.05 2.22 -26.30
N ASP A 372 -14.70 1.98 -25.15
CA ASP A 372 -15.42 3.00 -24.40
C ASP A 372 -14.98 3.11 -22.93
N GLY A 373 -14.04 2.24 -22.50
CA GLY A 373 -13.54 2.21 -21.13
C GLY A 373 -14.54 1.79 -20.08
N CYS A 374 -15.79 1.50 -20.46
CA CYS A 374 -16.82 1.03 -19.53
C CYS A 374 -16.53 -0.36 -18.99
N ILE A 375 -16.88 -0.61 -17.73
CA ILE A 375 -16.80 -1.95 -17.16
C ILE A 375 -17.98 -2.76 -17.70
N VAL A 376 -17.69 -3.72 -18.59
CA VAL A 376 -18.70 -4.63 -19.16
C VAL A 376 -18.66 -5.93 -18.41
N ARG A 377 -19.83 -6.45 -18.08
CA ARG A 377 -19.98 -7.76 -17.47
C ARG A 377 -19.53 -8.85 -18.44
N GLY A 378 -18.48 -9.60 -18.10
CA GLY A 378 -18.12 -10.80 -18.85
C GLY A 378 -19.17 -11.91 -18.68
N ARG A 379 -19.34 -12.74 -19.70
CA ARG A 379 -20.28 -13.88 -19.66
C ARG A 379 -19.78 -14.95 -18.68
N GLY A 380 -20.33 -14.96 -17.47
CA GLY A 380 -20.12 -16.05 -16.51
C GLY A 380 -20.94 -17.29 -16.87
N ARG A 381 -20.29 -18.42 -17.06
CA ARG A 381 -20.97 -19.71 -17.21
C ARG A 381 -21.44 -20.20 -15.82
N ASN A 382 -22.71 -20.63 -15.70
CA ASN A 382 -23.32 -21.34 -14.54
C ASN A 382 -23.78 -20.50 -13.33
N VAL A 383 -23.71 -19.17 -13.32
CA VAL A 383 -24.29 -18.34 -12.24
C VAL A 383 -25.81 -18.50 -12.19
N LYS A 384 -26.46 -18.64 -13.36
CA LYS A 384 -27.92 -18.75 -13.50
C LYS A 384 -28.50 -19.96 -12.78
N ALA A 385 -27.86 -21.12 -12.93
CA ALA A 385 -28.35 -22.39 -12.33
C ALA A 385 -28.35 -22.39 -10.79
N ASN A 386 -27.40 -21.68 -10.14
CA ASN A 386 -27.38 -21.60 -8.68
C ASN A 386 -28.41 -20.58 -8.15
N ARG A 387 -28.71 -19.52 -8.90
CA ARG A 387 -29.74 -18.53 -8.55
C ARG A 387 -31.14 -19.06 -8.69
N GLU A 388 -31.40 -19.84 -9.73
CA GLU A 388 -32.71 -20.49 -9.97
C GLU A 388 -33.04 -21.51 -8.87
N LYS A 389 -32.04 -22.24 -8.34
CA LYS A 389 -32.24 -23.24 -7.28
C LYS A 389 -32.39 -22.66 -5.87
N MET A 390 -31.87 -21.48 -5.65
CA MET A 390 -31.81 -20.82 -4.35
C MET A 390 -32.10 -19.30 -4.51
N PRO A 391 -33.37 -18.94 -4.81
CA PRO A 391 -33.79 -17.55 -4.82
C PRO A 391 -33.68 -16.96 -3.40
N GLY A 392 -33.32 -15.69 -3.30
CA GLY A 392 -33.24 -14.99 -2.02
C GLY A 392 -31.82 -14.90 -1.44
N ASP A 393 -31.72 -14.27 -0.29
CA ASP A 393 -30.48 -14.06 0.42
C ASP A 393 -30.06 -15.28 1.24
N ILE A 394 -28.77 -15.36 1.54
CA ILE A 394 -28.22 -16.37 2.42
C ILE A 394 -28.28 -15.83 3.85
N ASP A 395 -29.04 -16.50 4.70
CA ASP A 395 -29.16 -16.11 6.12
C ASP A 395 -27.79 -16.06 6.82
N GLY A 396 -27.59 -15.02 7.60
CA GLY A 396 -26.34 -14.76 8.31
C GLY A 396 -25.23 -14.09 7.48
N TYR A 397 -25.37 -13.98 6.15
CA TYR A 397 -24.47 -13.15 5.36
C TYR A 397 -24.89 -11.68 5.43
N MET A 398 -23.99 -10.84 5.88
CA MET A 398 -24.21 -9.38 5.92
C MET A 398 -23.90 -8.81 4.54
N THR A 399 -24.92 -8.39 3.79
CA THR A 399 -24.74 -7.83 2.45
C THR A 399 -23.91 -6.57 2.47
N ILE A 400 -23.09 -6.38 1.43
CA ILE A 400 -22.23 -5.19 1.31
C ILE A 400 -23.08 -3.91 1.39
N GLY A 401 -24.25 -3.88 0.71
CA GLY A 401 -25.16 -2.73 0.74
C GLY A 401 -25.70 -2.43 2.13
N CYS A 402 -26.06 -3.45 2.91
CA CYS A 402 -26.52 -3.29 4.29
C CYS A 402 -25.41 -2.68 5.18
N MET A 403 -24.20 -3.22 5.10
CA MET A 403 -23.07 -2.74 5.90
C MET A 403 -22.61 -1.33 5.49
N GLN A 404 -22.64 -1.00 4.20
CA GLN A 404 -22.39 0.37 3.74
C GLN A 404 -23.43 1.36 4.27
N LYS A 405 -24.73 0.98 4.23
CA LYS A 405 -25.79 1.80 4.78
C LYS A 405 -25.60 2.03 6.28
N ALA A 406 -25.28 0.97 7.03
CA ALA A 406 -25.00 1.09 8.47
C ALA A 406 -23.82 2.03 8.74
N LEU A 407 -22.71 1.90 8.01
CA LEU A 407 -21.53 2.75 8.15
C LEU A 407 -21.82 4.24 7.86
N LEU A 408 -22.62 4.53 6.84
CA LEU A 408 -23.00 5.89 6.44
C LEU A 408 -24.01 6.51 7.39
N THR A 409 -24.90 5.69 8.00
CA THR A 409 -25.98 6.18 8.87
C THR A 409 -25.49 6.36 10.31
N SER A 410 -24.79 5.35 10.85
CA SER A 410 -24.32 5.39 12.24
C SER A 410 -23.13 4.45 12.44
N ARG A 411 -22.00 5.03 12.85
CA ARG A 411 -20.82 4.24 13.22
C ARG A 411 -21.07 3.27 14.37
N ALA A 412 -21.95 3.64 15.31
CA ALA A 412 -22.34 2.79 16.44
C ALA A 412 -23.08 1.53 15.96
N VAL A 413 -24.06 1.68 15.04
CA VAL A 413 -24.77 0.55 14.44
C VAL A 413 -23.81 -0.35 13.68
N TYR A 414 -22.92 0.22 12.88
CA TYR A 414 -21.89 -0.56 12.17
C TYR A 414 -21.03 -1.37 13.13
N ASN A 415 -20.50 -0.72 14.19
CA ASN A 415 -19.64 -1.40 15.17
C ASN A 415 -20.39 -2.53 15.92
N THR A 416 -21.67 -2.34 16.24
CA THR A 416 -22.51 -3.38 16.85
C THR A 416 -22.64 -4.60 15.91
N LEU A 417 -22.91 -4.36 14.63
CA LEU A 417 -22.99 -5.44 13.64
C LEU A 417 -21.64 -6.17 13.48
N VAL A 418 -20.53 -5.43 13.47
CA VAL A 418 -19.18 -6.04 13.37
C VAL A 418 -18.82 -6.83 14.63
N ALA A 419 -19.24 -6.37 15.81
CA ALA A 419 -19.01 -7.08 17.07
C ALA A 419 -19.73 -8.43 17.13
N SER A 420 -20.85 -8.58 16.40
CA SER A 420 -21.60 -9.84 16.29
C SER A 420 -20.95 -10.87 15.35
N LEU A 421 -19.91 -10.51 14.64
CA LEU A 421 -19.13 -11.39 13.73
C LEU A 421 -18.04 -12.15 14.48
#